data_ef2a2384b3b83b039cbf276b7db08587
#
_entry.id   ef2a2384b3b83b039cbf276b7db08587
#
_cell.length_a   1.000
_cell.length_b   1.000
_cell.length_c   1.000
_cell.angle_alpha   90.00
_cell.angle_beta   90.00
_cell.angle_gamma   90.00
#
_symmetry.space_group_name_H-M   'P 1'
#
loop_
_entity.id
_entity.type
_entity.pdbx_description
1 polymer ?
#
loop_
_entity_poly.entity_id
_entity_poly.type
_entity_poly.pdbx_seq_one_letter_code
_entity_poly.pdbx_strand_id
1 'polypeptide(L)'
;LIDTLLGLIYPDSLYCICCGRLIDSSVPYSLCKSCSDNISWANVRTCDKCGKLLGDHNPLSICYNCREHGHSFDRGYTCTEYGLYEKEIIFNLKYKRKTHLAPIIAEIMYDRLEAAGIEEYPDIIIPVPMYVTKERKRGFNQAALIAKELARLMGIEYRADVVMRCKSTGVMKRLSPEERLNNVRSAFEVYEGMRRKIFGKNIFIVDDIYTTGATVDSIARLLKAAGVSRADFMTFAEGADMVKETI
;
A
#
# COMPACT_ATOMS: atom_id res chain seq x y z
N LEU A 1 26.24 6.31 13.73
CA LEU A 1 26.77 6.11 15.10
C LEU A 1 25.85 6.71 16.17
N ILE A 2 25.32 7.95 16.00
CA ILE A 2 24.37 8.58 16.95
C ILE A 2 23.02 7.86 16.90
N ASP A 3 22.51 7.54 15.71
CA ASP A 3 21.23 6.82 15.54
C ASP A 3 21.31 5.39 16.10
N THR A 4 22.46 4.73 15.98
CA THR A 4 22.69 3.39 16.58
C THR A 4 22.74 3.46 18.11
N LEU A 5 23.32 4.54 18.68
CA LEU A 5 23.40 4.75 20.12
C LEU A 5 22.02 5.14 20.70
N LEU A 6 21.25 5.97 20.00
CA LEU A 6 19.89 6.34 20.39
C LEU A 6 18.96 5.13 20.32
N GLY A 7 19.09 4.25 19.33
CA GLY A 7 18.32 3.00 19.23
C GLY A 7 18.60 2.00 20.35
N LEU A 8 19.81 2.06 20.97
CA LEU A 8 20.13 1.26 22.18
C LEU A 8 19.52 1.84 23.46
N ILE A 9 19.32 3.15 23.51
CA ILE A 9 18.78 3.83 24.71
C ILE A 9 17.26 3.96 24.63
N TYR A 10 16.71 4.10 23.42
CA TYR A 10 15.29 4.19 23.10
C TYR A 10 14.96 3.26 21.95
N PRO A 11 14.85 1.94 22.17
CA PRO A 11 14.40 1.03 21.10
C PRO A 11 12.98 1.42 20.67
N ASP A 12 12.81 1.61 19.37
CA ASP A 12 11.52 2.00 18.74
C ASP A 12 10.37 1.02 19.09
N SER A 13 10.72 -0.19 19.58
CA SER A 13 9.80 -1.26 19.99
C SER A 13 9.16 -1.11 21.36
N LEU A 14 9.50 -0.07 22.15
CA LEU A 14 8.93 0.10 23.49
C LEU A 14 7.53 0.70 23.52
N TYR A 15 7.06 1.24 22.41
CA TYR A 15 5.77 1.92 22.37
C TYR A 15 4.89 1.34 21.27
N CYS A 16 3.61 1.15 21.60
CA CYS A 16 2.61 0.71 20.64
C CYS A 16 2.53 1.72 19.47
N ILE A 17 2.72 1.24 18.24
CA ILE A 17 2.71 2.06 17.03
C ILE A 17 1.37 2.75 16.78
N CYS A 18 0.30 2.23 17.35
CA CYS A 18 -1.04 2.79 17.25
C CYS A 18 -1.32 3.78 18.39
N CYS A 19 -1.46 3.31 19.63
CA CYS A 19 -1.91 4.15 20.75
C CYS A 19 -0.79 4.83 21.55
N GLY A 20 0.48 4.51 21.29
CA GLY A 20 1.63 5.08 21.99
C GLY A 20 1.82 4.59 23.45
N ARG A 21 1.05 3.59 23.89
CA ARG A 21 1.24 2.98 25.23
C ARG A 21 2.55 2.22 25.29
N LEU A 22 3.21 2.23 26.44
CA LEU A 22 4.38 1.39 26.70
C LEU A 22 4.01 -0.09 26.57
N ILE A 23 4.85 -0.85 25.90
CA ILE A 23 4.68 -2.28 25.63
C ILE A 23 5.97 -3.04 25.92
N ASP A 24 5.86 -4.35 26.02
CA ASP A 24 7.01 -5.23 26.01
C ASP A 24 7.57 -5.31 24.58
N SER A 25 8.90 -5.32 24.44
CA SER A 25 9.59 -5.39 23.14
C SER A 25 9.35 -6.71 22.39
N SER A 26 8.79 -7.72 23.05
CA SER A 26 8.50 -9.03 22.45
C SER A 26 7.15 -9.09 21.73
N VAL A 27 6.31 -8.04 21.84
CA VAL A 27 5.00 -8.07 21.16
C VAL A 27 5.15 -7.85 19.65
N PRO A 28 4.46 -8.67 18.83
CA PRO A 28 4.55 -8.58 17.38
C PRO A 28 4.17 -7.19 16.88
N TYR A 29 4.88 -6.72 15.86
CA TYR A 29 4.64 -5.44 15.15
C TYR A 29 4.60 -4.22 16.07
N SER A 30 5.18 -4.32 17.27
CA SER A 30 5.06 -3.26 18.29
C SER A 30 3.61 -2.79 18.49
N LEU A 31 2.65 -3.71 18.52
CA LEU A 31 1.24 -3.47 18.76
C LEU A 31 0.83 -4.04 20.12
N CYS A 32 0.30 -3.22 21.03
CA CYS A 32 -0.27 -3.77 22.27
C CYS A 32 -1.48 -4.66 21.95
N LYS A 33 -1.74 -5.63 22.83
CA LYS A 33 -2.83 -6.60 22.66
C LYS A 33 -4.17 -5.92 22.32
N SER A 34 -4.54 -4.85 23.02
CA SER A 34 -5.79 -4.13 22.77
C SER A 34 -5.86 -3.53 21.35
N CYS A 35 -4.75 -2.97 20.82
CA CYS A 35 -4.76 -2.44 19.46
C CYS A 35 -4.75 -3.58 18.44
N SER A 36 -3.97 -4.62 18.66
CA SER A 36 -3.91 -5.78 17.75
C SER A 36 -5.26 -6.50 17.63
N ASP A 37 -5.97 -6.69 18.74
CA ASP A 37 -7.29 -7.35 18.78
C ASP A 37 -8.40 -6.52 18.09
N ASN A 38 -8.20 -5.21 17.91
CA ASN A 38 -9.17 -4.31 17.29
C ASN A 38 -8.81 -3.90 15.86
N ILE A 39 -7.68 -4.36 15.32
CA ILE A 39 -7.34 -4.23 13.90
C ILE A 39 -8.12 -5.30 13.12
N SER A 40 -8.80 -4.88 12.05
CA SER A 40 -9.49 -5.80 11.14
C SER A 40 -8.49 -6.41 10.16
N TRP A 41 -7.82 -7.48 10.58
CA TRP A 41 -6.81 -8.16 9.76
C TRP A 41 -7.41 -8.90 8.57
N ALA A 42 -6.79 -8.78 7.39
CA ALA A 42 -7.16 -9.50 6.18
C ALA A 42 -6.63 -10.95 6.15
N ASN A 43 -6.78 -11.67 7.29
CA ASN A 43 -6.38 -13.07 7.46
C ASN A 43 -7.54 -14.07 7.26
N VAL A 44 -8.70 -13.59 6.82
CA VAL A 44 -9.91 -14.33 6.49
C VAL A 44 -10.15 -14.27 4.98
N ARG A 45 -11.38 -14.50 4.54
CA ARG A 45 -11.76 -14.41 3.11
C ARG A 45 -11.48 -13.03 2.52
N THR A 46 -10.68 -12.99 1.48
CA THR A 46 -10.37 -11.77 0.73
C THR A 46 -10.73 -11.92 -0.75
N CYS A 47 -10.93 -10.81 -1.43
CA CYS A 47 -11.19 -10.78 -2.86
C CYS A 47 -9.98 -11.30 -3.65
N ASP A 48 -10.14 -12.30 -4.50
CA ASP A 48 -9.06 -12.90 -5.31
C ASP A 48 -8.41 -11.88 -6.26
N LYS A 49 -9.15 -10.82 -6.63
CA LYS A 49 -8.62 -9.79 -7.53
C LYS A 49 -7.88 -8.67 -6.80
N CYS A 50 -8.46 -8.07 -5.76
CA CYS A 50 -7.89 -6.88 -5.13
C CYS A 50 -7.43 -7.06 -3.67
N GLY A 51 -7.66 -8.25 -3.09
CA GLY A 51 -7.26 -8.53 -1.71
C GLY A 51 -8.12 -7.88 -0.62
N LYS A 52 -9.21 -7.19 -0.95
CA LYS A 52 -10.15 -6.64 0.03
C LYS A 52 -10.81 -7.73 0.86
N LEU A 53 -11.11 -7.43 2.12
CA LEU A 53 -11.93 -8.32 2.94
C LEU A 53 -13.31 -8.50 2.32
N LEU A 54 -13.77 -9.74 2.29
CA LEU A 54 -15.12 -10.08 1.88
C LEU A 54 -15.97 -10.35 3.12
N GLY A 55 -17.12 -9.67 3.21
CA GLY A 55 -18.08 -9.94 4.28
C GLY A 55 -18.60 -11.38 4.24
N ASP A 56 -19.01 -11.91 5.39
CA ASP A 56 -19.46 -13.30 5.56
C ASP A 56 -20.60 -13.70 4.63
N HIS A 57 -21.40 -12.73 4.20
CA HIS A 57 -22.56 -12.95 3.31
C HIS A 57 -22.21 -12.89 1.81
N ASN A 58 -20.98 -12.59 1.44
CA ASN A 58 -20.60 -12.58 0.04
C ASN A 58 -20.31 -14.03 -0.42
N PRO A 59 -21.13 -14.66 -1.29
CA PRO A 59 -20.89 -16.03 -1.75
C PRO A 59 -19.74 -16.13 -2.76
N LEU A 60 -19.30 -15.00 -3.31
CA LEU A 60 -18.31 -14.95 -4.39
C LEU A 60 -16.90 -14.73 -3.83
N SER A 61 -15.89 -15.18 -4.56
CA SER A 61 -14.49 -14.93 -4.26
C SER A 61 -14.00 -13.56 -4.73
N ILE A 62 -14.85 -12.76 -5.39
CA ILE A 62 -14.54 -11.44 -5.96
C ILE A 62 -15.51 -10.40 -5.38
N CYS A 63 -14.99 -9.26 -4.92
CA CYS A 63 -15.81 -8.18 -4.38
C CYS A 63 -16.64 -7.49 -5.49
N TYR A 64 -17.71 -6.79 -5.07
CA TYR A 64 -18.60 -6.08 -5.99
C TYR A 64 -17.84 -5.14 -6.93
N ASN A 65 -16.92 -4.32 -6.40
CA ASN A 65 -16.16 -3.36 -7.20
C ASN A 65 -15.32 -4.02 -8.30
N CYS A 66 -14.64 -5.13 -8.00
CA CYS A 66 -13.85 -5.87 -8.99
C CYS A 66 -14.70 -6.59 -10.04
N ARG A 67 -15.93 -6.95 -9.69
CA ARG A 67 -16.86 -7.57 -10.61
C ARG A 67 -17.46 -6.57 -11.60
N GLU A 68 -17.81 -5.38 -11.12
CA GLU A 68 -18.43 -4.33 -11.95
C GLU A 68 -17.40 -3.52 -12.78
N HIS A 69 -16.17 -3.42 -12.28
CA HIS A 69 -15.11 -2.63 -12.91
C HIS A 69 -13.90 -3.50 -13.22
N GLY A 70 -13.57 -3.63 -14.49
CA GLY A 70 -12.32 -4.27 -14.90
C GLY A 70 -11.11 -3.48 -14.41
N HIS A 71 -10.10 -4.19 -13.91
CA HIS A 71 -8.83 -3.62 -13.44
C HIS A 71 -7.66 -4.13 -14.26
N SER A 72 -6.68 -3.24 -14.50
CA SER A 72 -5.47 -3.52 -15.26
C SER A 72 -4.41 -4.24 -14.45
N PHE A 73 -4.45 -4.16 -13.11
CA PHE A 73 -3.58 -4.96 -12.25
C PHE A 73 -4.02 -6.44 -12.26
N ASP A 74 -3.08 -7.34 -12.04
CA ASP A 74 -3.35 -8.77 -12.06
C ASP A 74 -3.91 -9.24 -10.71
N ARG A 75 -3.23 -8.94 -9.60
CA ARG A 75 -3.69 -9.29 -8.25
C ARG A 75 -3.32 -8.20 -7.24
N GLY A 76 -4.13 -8.06 -6.22
CA GLY A 76 -3.90 -7.16 -5.10
C GLY A 76 -3.91 -7.88 -3.77
N TYR A 77 -3.16 -7.33 -2.81
CA TYR A 77 -3.09 -7.80 -1.43
C TYR A 77 -3.30 -6.63 -0.48
N THR A 78 -4.05 -6.84 0.57
CA THR A 78 -4.22 -5.89 1.65
C THR A 78 -3.98 -6.56 2.99
N CYS A 79 -3.53 -5.80 4.00
CA CYS A 79 -3.27 -6.34 5.33
C CYS A 79 -4.48 -6.18 6.25
N THR A 80 -5.19 -5.06 6.13
CA THR A 80 -6.23 -4.67 7.08
C THR A 80 -7.36 -3.91 6.39
N GLU A 81 -8.54 -3.85 7.01
CA GLU A 81 -9.57 -2.88 6.68
C GLU A 81 -9.25 -1.53 7.34
N TYR A 82 -9.55 -0.41 6.69
CA TYR A 82 -9.24 0.92 7.17
C TYR A 82 -10.23 1.39 8.24
N GLY A 83 -9.91 1.14 9.49
CA GLY A 83 -10.64 1.56 10.66
C GLY A 83 -9.94 2.67 11.45
N LEU A 84 -10.30 2.80 12.73
CA LEU A 84 -9.75 3.82 13.62
C LEU A 84 -8.27 3.59 13.95
N TYR A 85 -7.87 2.33 14.13
CA TYR A 85 -6.52 1.93 14.53
C TYR A 85 -5.54 2.08 13.35
N GLU A 86 -5.92 1.60 12.19
CA GLU A 86 -5.14 1.71 10.95
C GLU A 86 -4.97 3.17 10.53
N LYS A 87 -6.03 3.96 10.69
CA LYS A 87 -5.99 5.41 10.47
C LYS A 87 -4.95 6.10 11.35
N GLU A 88 -4.88 5.73 12.65
CA GLU A 88 -3.90 6.32 13.56
C GLU A 88 -2.47 5.94 13.18
N ILE A 89 -2.20 4.67 12.82
CA ILE A 89 -0.89 4.20 12.35
C ILE A 89 -0.46 4.99 11.11
N ILE A 90 -1.33 5.06 10.10
CA ILE A 90 -1.05 5.77 8.85
C ILE A 90 -0.92 7.29 9.09
N PHE A 91 -1.72 7.86 9.99
CA PHE A 91 -1.63 9.27 10.36
C PHE A 91 -0.30 9.59 11.05
N ASN A 92 0.13 8.73 11.97
CA ASN A 92 1.44 8.85 12.64
C ASN A 92 2.58 8.86 11.62
N LEU A 93 2.57 7.93 10.66
CA LEU A 93 3.55 7.90 9.57
C LEU A 93 3.47 9.18 8.71
N LYS A 94 2.28 9.52 8.19
CA LYS A 94 2.11 10.60 7.20
C LYS A 94 2.31 12.00 7.75
N TYR A 95 1.86 12.27 8.96
CA TYR A 95 1.71 13.64 9.49
C TYR A 95 2.53 13.90 10.75
N LYS A 96 2.81 12.89 11.56
CA LYS A 96 3.70 13.01 12.72
C LYS A 96 5.16 12.63 12.38
N ARG A 97 5.45 12.34 11.11
CA ARG A 97 6.79 12.00 10.60
C ARG A 97 7.45 10.82 11.31
N LYS A 98 6.67 9.89 11.84
CA LYS A 98 7.19 8.69 12.49
C LYS A 98 7.63 7.66 11.44
N THR A 99 8.72 7.96 10.73
CA THR A 99 9.23 7.13 9.62
C THR A 99 9.69 5.75 10.05
N HIS A 100 10.05 5.57 11.33
CA HIS A 100 10.36 4.28 11.94
C HIS A 100 9.19 3.28 11.92
N LEU A 101 7.96 3.74 11.60
CA LEU A 101 6.82 2.85 11.40
C LEU A 101 6.88 2.10 10.05
N ALA A 102 7.63 2.61 9.07
CA ALA A 102 7.68 1.99 7.75
C ALA A 102 8.25 0.56 7.76
N PRO A 103 9.33 0.23 8.48
CA PRO A 103 9.80 -1.15 8.64
C PRO A 103 8.76 -2.07 9.25
N ILE A 104 8.02 -1.61 10.28
CA ILE A 104 7.00 -2.43 10.95
C ILE A 104 5.81 -2.69 10.02
N ILE A 105 5.37 -1.67 9.28
CA ILE A 105 4.32 -1.82 8.26
C ILE A 105 4.77 -2.79 7.17
N ALA A 106 6.03 -2.70 6.73
CA ALA A 106 6.59 -3.62 5.74
C ALA A 106 6.67 -5.07 6.25
N GLU A 107 6.97 -5.28 7.53
CA GLU A 107 6.95 -6.59 8.17
C GLU A 107 5.53 -7.18 8.16
N ILE A 108 4.52 -6.42 8.56
CA ILE A 108 3.11 -6.82 8.48
C ILE A 108 2.73 -7.20 7.05
N MET A 109 3.16 -6.39 6.06
CA MET A 109 2.90 -6.67 4.65
C MET A 109 3.60 -7.94 4.18
N TYR A 110 4.85 -8.14 4.57
CA TYR A 110 5.61 -9.35 4.24
C TYR A 110 4.93 -10.61 4.78
N ASP A 111 4.59 -10.63 6.06
CA ASP A 111 3.91 -11.78 6.70
C ASP A 111 2.55 -12.06 6.06
N ARG A 112 1.84 -11.01 5.65
CA ARG A 112 0.57 -11.16 4.92
C ARG A 112 0.76 -11.79 3.54
N LEU A 113 1.85 -11.45 2.83
CA LEU A 113 2.18 -12.06 1.54
C LEU A 113 2.57 -13.53 1.69
N GLU A 114 3.39 -13.86 2.69
CA GLU A 114 3.77 -15.24 3.00
C GLU A 114 2.52 -16.08 3.32
N ALA A 115 1.62 -15.54 4.15
CA ALA A 115 0.37 -16.23 4.51
C ALA A 115 -0.60 -16.39 3.33
N ALA A 116 -0.56 -15.48 2.35
CA ALA A 116 -1.40 -15.55 1.15
C ALA A 116 -0.87 -16.55 0.12
N GLY A 117 0.40 -16.95 0.20
CA GLY A 117 1.07 -17.79 -0.77
C GLY A 117 1.19 -17.09 -2.13
N ILE A 118 2.26 -16.33 -2.33
CA ILE A 118 2.50 -15.69 -3.63
C ILE A 118 2.91 -16.78 -4.63
N GLU A 119 2.13 -16.93 -5.70
CA GLU A 119 2.42 -17.90 -6.76
C GLU A 119 3.62 -17.49 -7.60
N GLU A 120 3.76 -16.19 -7.88
CA GLU A 120 4.85 -15.63 -8.67
C GLU A 120 5.48 -14.44 -7.94
N TYR A 121 6.76 -14.58 -7.58
CA TYR A 121 7.53 -13.50 -6.98
C TYR A 121 7.78 -12.37 -7.99
N PRO A 122 7.67 -11.11 -7.56
CA PRO A 122 7.97 -9.98 -8.44
C PRO A 122 9.49 -9.87 -8.68
N ASP A 123 9.85 -9.35 -9.85
CA ASP A 123 11.24 -8.98 -10.16
C ASP A 123 11.61 -7.64 -9.53
N ILE A 124 10.63 -6.72 -9.45
CA ILE A 124 10.86 -5.33 -9.03
C ILE A 124 9.71 -4.87 -8.15
N ILE A 125 10.04 -4.21 -7.04
CA ILE A 125 9.07 -3.51 -6.18
C ILE A 125 9.18 -2.01 -6.42
N ILE A 126 8.02 -1.37 -6.69
CA ILE A 126 7.92 0.07 -6.90
C ILE A 126 6.92 0.71 -5.94
N PRO A 127 7.17 1.92 -5.44
CA PRO A 127 6.18 2.67 -4.68
C PRO A 127 5.19 3.38 -5.62
N VAL A 128 3.97 3.61 -5.16
CA VAL A 128 3.10 4.63 -5.75
C VAL A 128 3.78 6.00 -5.59
N PRO A 129 4.04 6.72 -6.71
CA PRO A 129 4.75 7.98 -6.64
C PRO A 129 3.87 9.11 -6.09
N MET A 130 4.48 9.94 -5.26
CA MET A 130 3.86 11.15 -4.75
C MET A 130 4.18 12.34 -5.66
N TYR A 131 3.26 13.31 -5.75
CA TYR A 131 3.54 14.54 -6.47
C TYR A 131 4.61 15.36 -5.75
N VAL A 132 5.58 15.88 -6.50
CA VAL A 132 6.81 16.49 -5.98
C VAL A 132 6.56 17.56 -4.91
N THR A 133 5.54 18.41 -5.05
CA THR A 133 5.25 19.45 -4.05
C THR A 133 4.69 18.86 -2.74
N LYS A 134 3.92 17.77 -2.82
CA LYS A 134 3.44 17.05 -1.64
C LYS A 134 4.59 16.36 -0.91
N GLU A 135 5.50 15.74 -1.67
CA GLU A 135 6.67 15.07 -1.12
C GLU A 135 7.60 16.06 -0.43
N ARG A 136 7.90 17.20 -1.07
CA ARG A 136 8.70 18.29 -0.46
C ARG A 136 8.06 18.82 0.82
N LYS A 137 6.74 19.02 0.86
CA LYS A 137 6.04 19.48 2.06
C LYS A 137 6.06 18.45 3.19
N ARG A 138 5.95 17.17 2.87
CA ARG A 138 5.96 16.06 3.85
C ARG A 138 7.39 15.69 4.27
N GLY A 139 8.36 15.82 3.36
CA GLY A 139 9.76 15.45 3.52
C GLY A 139 10.09 14.03 3.02
N PHE A 140 9.07 13.23 2.70
CA PHE A 140 9.23 11.85 2.21
C PHE A 140 7.94 11.34 1.51
N ASN A 141 8.09 10.26 0.75
CA ASN A 141 6.99 9.46 0.25
C ASN A 141 6.82 8.22 1.15
N GLN A 142 5.68 8.09 1.85
CA GLN A 142 5.41 6.95 2.74
C GLN A 142 5.42 5.60 2.01
N ALA A 143 4.83 5.55 0.81
CA ALA A 143 4.84 4.34 -0.01
C ALA A 143 6.27 3.92 -0.38
N ALA A 144 7.17 4.90 -0.63
CA ALA A 144 8.56 4.64 -0.94
C ALA A 144 9.34 4.06 0.26
N LEU A 145 9.09 4.58 1.47
CA LEU A 145 9.69 4.03 2.68
C LEU A 145 9.25 2.58 2.92
N ILE A 146 7.95 2.30 2.83
CA ILE A 146 7.40 0.96 3.02
C ILE A 146 7.92 0.02 1.93
N ALA A 147 7.84 0.41 0.66
CA ALA A 147 8.27 -0.41 -0.48
C ALA A 147 9.75 -0.78 -0.41
N LYS A 148 10.60 0.14 0.05
CA LYS A 148 12.04 -0.11 0.22
C LYS A 148 12.30 -1.18 1.28
N GLU A 149 11.62 -1.12 2.41
CA GLU A 149 11.75 -2.12 3.46
C GLU A 149 11.16 -3.47 3.06
N LEU A 150 9.99 -3.46 2.40
CA LEU A 150 9.39 -4.70 1.87
C LEU A 150 10.33 -5.39 0.85
N ALA A 151 10.93 -4.62 -0.06
CA ALA A 151 11.90 -5.12 -1.02
C ALA A 151 13.14 -5.73 -0.33
N ARG A 152 13.62 -5.11 0.75
CA ARG A 152 14.71 -5.63 1.58
C ARG A 152 14.34 -6.97 2.23
N LEU A 153 13.14 -7.07 2.81
CA LEU A 153 12.65 -8.30 3.44
C LEU A 153 12.49 -9.43 2.43
N MET A 154 11.99 -9.13 1.23
CA MET A 154 11.80 -10.12 0.16
C MET A 154 13.06 -10.42 -0.64
N GLY A 155 14.15 -9.67 -0.49
CA GLY A 155 15.36 -9.81 -1.29
C GLY A 155 15.19 -9.41 -2.76
N ILE A 156 14.27 -8.46 -3.07
CA ILE A 156 13.87 -8.06 -4.42
C ILE A 156 14.37 -6.65 -4.73
N GLU A 157 14.60 -6.37 -6.03
CA GLU A 157 15.03 -5.05 -6.49
C GLU A 157 13.98 -3.98 -6.19
N TYR A 158 14.38 -2.92 -5.48
CA TYR A 158 13.56 -1.72 -5.25
C TYR A 158 13.87 -0.65 -6.27
N ARG A 159 12.83 -0.08 -6.90
CA ARG A 159 12.96 1.02 -7.85
C ARG A 159 11.88 2.08 -7.64
N ALA A 160 12.29 3.29 -7.26
CA ALA A 160 11.36 4.44 -7.12
C ALA A 160 11.22 5.27 -8.41
N ASP A 161 12.05 5.00 -9.40
CA ASP A 161 12.21 5.78 -10.63
C ASP A 161 11.52 5.16 -11.87
N VAL A 162 10.70 4.13 -11.69
CA VAL A 162 9.96 3.50 -12.79
C VAL A 162 8.77 4.34 -13.22
N VAL A 163 7.98 4.85 -12.27
CA VAL A 163 6.79 5.64 -12.52
C VAL A 163 6.91 7.00 -11.84
N MET A 164 6.55 8.04 -12.56
CA MET A 164 6.51 9.43 -12.06
C MET A 164 5.08 9.93 -11.97
N ARG A 165 4.80 10.79 -10.99
CA ARG A 165 3.55 11.54 -10.92
C ARG A 165 3.74 12.93 -11.49
N CYS A 166 3.21 13.17 -12.69
CA CYS A 166 3.42 14.41 -13.44
C CYS A 166 2.41 15.51 -13.09
N LYS A 167 1.22 15.15 -12.56
CA LYS A 167 0.18 16.13 -12.23
C LYS A 167 -0.24 16.01 -10.77
N SER A 168 -0.44 17.17 -10.13
CA SER A 168 -1.16 17.25 -8.88
C SER A 168 -2.65 17.04 -9.18
N THR A 169 -3.21 15.91 -8.74
CA THR A 169 -4.66 15.79 -8.69
C THR A 169 -5.14 16.70 -7.56
N GLY A 170 -5.58 17.91 -7.92
CA GLY A 170 -6.10 18.92 -6.99
C GLY A 170 -7.34 18.43 -6.23
N VAL A 171 -7.93 19.32 -5.42
CA VAL A 171 -9.14 19.00 -4.64
C VAL A 171 -10.25 18.54 -5.59
N MET A 172 -10.46 17.21 -5.67
CA MET A 172 -11.43 16.56 -6.57
C MET A 172 -12.90 16.78 -6.16
N LYS A 173 -13.18 17.66 -5.17
CA LYS A 173 -14.52 17.87 -4.63
C LYS A 173 -15.54 18.41 -5.63
N ARG A 174 -15.09 18.99 -6.77
CA ARG A 174 -15.95 19.60 -7.80
C ARG A 174 -15.96 18.87 -9.14
N LEU A 175 -15.27 17.74 -9.26
CA LEU A 175 -15.17 16.99 -10.50
C LEU A 175 -16.21 15.87 -10.55
N SER A 176 -16.74 15.60 -11.75
CA SER A 176 -17.56 14.41 -12.03
C SER A 176 -16.76 13.11 -11.83
N PRO A 177 -17.40 11.96 -11.67
CA PRO A 177 -16.70 10.66 -11.58
C PRO A 177 -15.78 10.40 -12.78
N GLU A 178 -16.20 10.76 -13.99
CA GLU A 178 -15.40 10.59 -15.22
C GLU A 178 -14.19 11.52 -15.24
N GLU A 179 -14.36 12.79 -14.87
CA GLU A 179 -13.25 13.75 -14.76
C GLU A 179 -12.25 13.34 -13.70
N ARG A 180 -12.70 12.76 -12.57
CA ARG A 180 -11.81 12.19 -11.55
C ARG A 180 -11.00 11.04 -12.10
N LEU A 181 -11.63 10.13 -12.83
CA LEU A 181 -10.98 8.99 -13.45
C LEU A 181 -9.94 9.44 -14.49
N ASN A 182 -10.29 10.39 -15.35
CA ASN A 182 -9.40 10.94 -16.36
C ASN A 182 -8.22 11.72 -15.76
N ASN A 183 -8.46 12.48 -14.68
CA ASN A 183 -7.39 13.16 -13.94
C ASN A 183 -6.39 12.20 -13.31
N VAL A 184 -6.85 11.09 -12.74
CA VAL A 184 -5.98 10.07 -12.18
C VAL A 184 -5.24 9.34 -13.30
N ARG A 185 -5.92 9.03 -14.42
CA ARG A 185 -5.33 8.36 -15.59
C ARG A 185 -4.19 9.13 -16.23
N SER A 186 -4.26 10.46 -16.27
CA SER A 186 -3.21 11.33 -16.84
C SER A 186 -2.19 11.85 -15.83
N ALA A 187 -2.24 11.36 -14.58
CA ALA A 187 -1.37 11.86 -13.53
C ALA A 187 -0.01 11.15 -13.44
N PHE A 188 0.14 10.02 -14.12
CA PHE A 188 1.33 9.18 -14.02
C PHE A 188 1.95 8.93 -15.39
N GLU A 189 3.25 8.74 -15.41
CA GLU A 189 4.03 8.38 -16.61
C GLU A 189 5.13 7.39 -16.24
N VAL A 190 5.42 6.45 -17.14
CA VAL A 190 6.60 5.58 -17.02
C VAL A 190 7.81 6.38 -17.50
N TYR A 191 8.87 6.42 -16.69
CA TYR A 191 10.11 7.05 -17.10
C TYR A 191 10.72 6.34 -18.30
N GLU A 192 10.98 7.09 -19.39
CA GLU A 192 11.39 6.52 -20.67
C GLU A 192 12.65 5.63 -20.56
N GLY A 193 13.63 6.03 -19.76
CA GLY A 193 14.84 5.25 -19.50
C GLY A 193 14.62 3.90 -18.80
N MET A 194 13.41 3.68 -18.26
CA MET A 194 13.07 2.43 -17.57
C MET A 194 12.32 1.43 -18.45
N ARG A 195 11.73 1.83 -19.58
CA ARG A 195 10.89 0.96 -20.42
C ARG A 195 11.55 -0.35 -20.79
N ARG A 196 12.84 -0.32 -21.21
CA ARG A 196 13.58 -1.54 -21.54
C ARG A 196 13.85 -2.42 -20.33
N LYS A 197 14.05 -1.83 -19.14
CA LYS A 197 14.38 -2.55 -17.92
C LYS A 197 13.18 -3.28 -17.31
N ILE A 198 11.98 -2.75 -17.54
CA ILE A 198 10.74 -3.33 -17.00
C ILE A 198 10.03 -4.24 -18.00
N PHE A 199 10.46 -4.27 -19.25
CA PHE A 199 9.86 -5.11 -20.29
C PHE A 199 9.94 -6.60 -19.91
N GLY A 200 8.81 -7.30 -19.94
CA GLY A 200 8.70 -8.70 -19.59
C GLY A 200 8.83 -9.00 -18.09
N LYS A 201 8.93 -7.99 -17.22
CA LYS A 201 9.10 -8.15 -15.77
C LYS A 201 7.78 -8.25 -15.03
N ASN A 202 7.82 -8.90 -13.85
CA ASN A 202 6.75 -8.89 -12.88
C ASN A 202 6.99 -7.75 -11.89
N ILE A 203 6.06 -6.80 -11.80
CA ILE A 203 6.20 -5.61 -10.97
C ILE A 203 5.18 -5.62 -9.84
N PHE A 204 5.64 -5.26 -8.64
CA PHE A 204 4.83 -5.16 -7.45
C PHE A 204 4.71 -3.69 -7.01
N ILE A 205 3.49 -3.16 -7.02
CA ILE A 205 3.19 -1.78 -6.69
C ILE A 205 2.83 -1.70 -5.21
N VAL A 206 3.47 -0.80 -4.45
CA VAL A 206 3.22 -0.63 -3.01
C VAL A 206 2.61 0.75 -2.73
N ASP A 207 1.52 0.76 -1.95
CA ASP A 207 0.94 1.99 -1.39
C ASP A 207 0.54 1.74 0.07
N ASP A 208 0.12 2.78 0.78
CA ASP A 208 -0.34 2.67 2.15
C ASP A 208 -1.83 2.35 2.27
N ILE A 209 -2.67 2.88 1.37
CA ILE A 209 -4.12 2.67 1.38
C ILE A 209 -4.65 2.41 -0.03
N TYR A 210 -5.40 1.34 -0.18
CA TYR A 210 -6.25 1.06 -1.33
C TYR A 210 -7.68 1.55 -1.05
N THR A 211 -8.25 2.34 -1.95
CA THR A 211 -9.65 2.80 -1.86
C THR A 211 -10.46 2.27 -3.03
N THR A 212 -10.60 3.03 -4.08
CA THR A 212 -11.30 2.64 -5.32
C THR A 212 -10.39 1.88 -6.30
N GLY A 213 -9.11 1.79 -6.03
CA GLY A 213 -8.13 1.20 -6.94
C GLY A 213 -7.68 2.11 -8.09
N ALA A 214 -8.27 3.29 -8.27
CA ALA A 214 -7.99 4.15 -9.42
C ALA A 214 -6.49 4.50 -9.60
N THR A 215 -5.77 4.71 -8.49
CA THR A 215 -4.32 5.01 -8.52
C THR A 215 -3.53 3.80 -9.00
N VAL A 216 -3.72 2.67 -8.35
CA VAL A 216 -3.01 1.41 -8.66
C VAL A 216 -3.35 0.94 -10.07
N ASP A 217 -4.63 0.99 -10.45
CA ASP A 217 -5.10 0.62 -11.78
C ASP A 217 -4.48 1.48 -12.90
N SER A 218 -4.37 2.79 -12.65
CA SER A 218 -3.72 3.71 -13.59
C SER A 218 -2.25 3.38 -13.80
N ILE A 219 -1.53 3.06 -12.71
CA ILE A 219 -0.12 2.66 -12.77
C ILE A 219 0.02 1.31 -13.46
N ALA A 220 -0.78 0.31 -13.07
CA ALA A 220 -0.76 -1.02 -13.66
C ALA A 220 -1.01 -0.97 -15.18
N ARG A 221 -1.98 -0.18 -15.63
CA ARG A 221 -2.25 0.02 -17.06
C ARG A 221 -1.05 0.62 -17.80
N LEU A 222 -0.38 1.62 -17.23
CA LEU A 222 0.83 2.20 -17.82
C LEU A 222 1.98 1.19 -17.89
N LEU A 223 2.16 0.38 -16.86
CA LEU A 223 3.16 -0.67 -16.83
C LEU A 223 2.87 -1.75 -17.88
N LYS A 224 1.62 -2.20 -17.98
CA LYS A 224 1.18 -3.14 -19.02
C LYS A 224 1.40 -2.58 -20.42
N ALA A 225 1.08 -1.30 -20.65
CA ALA A 225 1.36 -0.63 -21.93
C ALA A 225 2.86 -0.48 -22.24
N ALA A 226 3.71 -0.52 -21.21
CA ALA A 226 5.17 -0.54 -21.36
C ALA A 226 5.76 -1.96 -21.50
N GLY A 227 4.91 -3.00 -21.56
CA GLY A 227 5.32 -4.39 -21.78
C GLY A 227 5.65 -5.19 -20.53
N VAL A 228 5.19 -4.74 -19.36
CA VAL A 228 5.29 -5.50 -18.09
C VAL A 228 4.40 -6.75 -18.18
N SER A 229 4.94 -7.91 -17.81
CA SER A 229 4.22 -9.19 -17.85
C SER A 229 3.13 -9.25 -16.79
N ARG A 230 3.46 -8.90 -15.55
CA ARG A 230 2.53 -8.91 -14.42
C ARG A 230 2.67 -7.66 -13.57
N ALA A 231 1.55 -7.10 -13.15
CA ALA A 231 1.48 -5.92 -12.28
C ALA A 231 0.57 -6.23 -11.10
N ASP A 232 1.15 -6.64 -9.99
CA ASP A 232 0.45 -6.86 -8.73
C ASP A 232 0.60 -5.64 -7.81
N PHE A 233 -0.20 -5.57 -6.76
CA PHE A 233 -0.04 -4.52 -5.79
C PHE A 233 -0.27 -4.98 -4.35
N MET A 234 0.23 -4.20 -3.41
CA MET A 234 -0.04 -4.37 -1.99
C MET A 234 -0.22 -3.05 -1.27
N THR A 235 -1.14 -3.06 -0.30
CA THR A 235 -1.39 -1.93 0.59
C THR A 235 -1.51 -2.40 2.03
N PHE A 236 -1.14 -1.52 2.97
CA PHE A 236 -1.33 -1.79 4.39
C PHE A 236 -2.80 -1.85 4.76
N ALA A 237 -3.62 -0.93 4.24
CA ALA A 237 -5.04 -0.90 4.55
C ALA A 237 -5.89 -0.70 3.30
N GLU A 238 -7.13 -1.19 3.36
CA GLU A 238 -8.15 -0.92 2.36
C GLU A 238 -9.24 0.00 2.92
N GLY A 239 -9.69 0.99 2.13
CA GLY A 239 -10.86 1.79 2.47
C GLY A 239 -12.14 0.99 2.34
N ALA A 240 -13.07 1.15 3.28
CA ALA A 240 -14.41 0.56 3.19
C ALA A 240 -15.09 1.01 1.88
N ASP A 241 -15.82 0.11 1.23
CA ASP A 241 -16.63 0.47 0.08
C ASP A 241 -17.66 1.53 0.50
N MET A 242 -17.74 2.63 -0.25
CA MET A 242 -18.75 3.69 -0.02
C MET A 242 -20.17 3.22 -0.38
N VAL A 243 -20.34 2.00 -0.79
CA VAL A 243 -21.64 1.35 -0.96
C VAL A 243 -21.99 0.71 0.38
N LYS A 244 -22.63 1.48 1.25
CA LYS A 244 -23.46 0.89 2.30
C LYS A 244 -24.46 0.02 1.58
N GLU A 245 -24.40 -1.30 1.80
CA GLU A 245 -25.49 -2.22 1.46
C GLU A 245 -26.74 -1.66 2.13
N THR A 246 -27.56 -0.97 1.35
CA THR A 246 -28.93 -0.63 1.76
C THR A 246 -29.71 -1.92 1.54
N ILE A 247 -29.92 -2.66 2.62
CA ILE A 247 -30.90 -3.73 2.73
C ILE A 247 -32.27 -3.08 2.73
#